data_d1a1923f6732d89a1c1c8cc52b8fca0f
#
_entry.id   d1a1923f6732d89a1c1c8cc52b8fca0f
#
_cell.length_a   1.000
_cell.length_b   1.000
_cell.length_c   1.000
_cell.angle_alpha   90.00
_cell.angle_beta   90.00
_cell.angle_gamma   90.00
#
_symmetry.space_group_name_H-M   'P 1'
#
loop_
_entity.id
_entity.type
_entity.pdbx_description
1 polymer ?
#
loop_
_entity_poly.entity_id
_entity_poly.type
_entity_poly.pdbx_seq_one_letter_code
_entity_poly.pdbx_strand_id
1 'polypeptide(L)'
;ETLKYSGLKNTKILIFLSIISFISGLMAVLIFYNLSSNLKNIYINLKSPHTIDNKYLAVVTKNGLWIKDLVEDKTLIINSSKINKNFLIDNFITEFDNSFKAIRNIQSVKIDITNKEWVIHNAKIYKESKITTEENLRFKTHFNYETIQSLYSNLSSLSMLELYELRKNYK
;
A
#
# COMPACT_ATOMS: atom_id res chain seq x y z
N GLU A 1 -23.18 -40.32 -24.31
CA GLU A 1 -23.79 -41.71 -24.32
C GLU A 1 -22.82 -42.74 -23.74
N THR A 2 -21.55 -42.75 -24.08
CA THR A 2 -20.52 -43.68 -23.62
C THR A 2 -20.41 -43.82 -22.08
N LEU A 3 -20.60 -42.75 -21.30
CA LEU A 3 -20.56 -42.80 -19.83
C LEU A 3 -21.78 -43.49 -19.20
N LYS A 4 -22.91 -43.54 -19.89
CA LYS A 4 -24.08 -44.28 -19.46
C LYS A 4 -23.89 -45.79 -19.59
N TYR A 5 -23.15 -46.25 -20.56
CA TYR A 5 -22.84 -47.66 -20.77
C TYR A 5 -21.91 -48.25 -19.71
N SER A 6 -21.17 -47.42 -18.97
CA SER A 6 -20.31 -47.86 -17.88
C SER A 6 -21.02 -48.07 -16.53
N GLY A 7 -22.38 -48.03 -16.49
CA GLY A 7 -23.19 -48.29 -15.29
C GLY A 7 -23.17 -47.19 -14.23
N LEU A 8 -22.64 -46.00 -14.58
CA LEU A 8 -22.62 -44.87 -13.68
C LEU A 8 -24.00 -44.21 -13.58
N LYS A 9 -24.50 -43.97 -12.38
CA LYS A 9 -25.72 -43.21 -12.14
C LYS A 9 -25.51 -41.73 -12.58
N ASN A 10 -26.54 -41.14 -13.19
CA ASN A 10 -26.53 -39.75 -13.65
C ASN A 10 -26.02 -38.77 -12.58
N THR A 11 -26.36 -38.99 -11.32
CA THR A 11 -25.91 -38.18 -10.19
C THR A 11 -24.39 -38.23 -10.01
N LYS A 12 -23.75 -39.39 -10.20
CA LYS A 12 -22.29 -39.50 -10.09
C LYS A 12 -21.58 -38.77 -11.24
N ILE A 13 -22.16 -38.81 -12.43
CA ILE A 13 -21.65 -38.07 -13.61
C ILE A 13 -21.72 -36.56 -13.37
N LEU A 14 -22.85 -36.06 -12.84
CA LEU A 14 -23.03 -34.65 -12.50
C LEU A 14 -22.05 -34.18 -11.44
N ILE A 15 -21.87 -34.96 -10.36
CA ILE A 15 -20.88 -34.61 -9.32
C ILE A 15 -19.46 -34.56 -9.88
N PHE A 16 -19.09 -35.51 -10.70
CA PHE A 16 -17.74 -35.56 -11.31
C PHE A 16 -17.49 -34.36 -12.22
N LEU A 17 -18.44 -34.02 -13.09
CA LEU A 17 -18.39 -32.84 -13.94
C LEU A 17 -18.33 -31.54 -13.12
N SER A 18 -19.10 -31.44 -12.05
CA SER A 18 -19.09 -30.28 -11.17
C SER A 18 -17.73 -30.08 -10.49
N ILE A 19 -17.10 -31.16 -10.02
CA ILE A 19 -15.76 -31.09 -9.41
C ILE A 19 -14.72 -30.65 -10.43
N ILE A 20 -14.73 -31.21 -11.63
CA ILE A 20 -13.78 -30.82 -12.71
C ILE A 20 -13.99 -29.34 -13.08
N SER A 21 -15.24 -28.91 -13.23
CA SER A 21 -15.56 -27.51 -13.56
C SER A 21 -15.11 -26.56 -12.45
N PHE A 22 -15.30 -26.93 -11.19
CA PHE A 22 -14.83 -26.14 -10.05
C PHE A 22 -13.31 -26.00 -10.01
N ILE A 23 -12.57 -27.11 -10.18
CA ILE A 23 -11.10 -27.09 -10.21
C ILE A 23 -10.58 -26.26 -11.40
N SER A 24 -11.18 -26.44 -12.58
CA SER A 24 -10.83 -25.67 -13.78
C SER A 24 -11.09 -24.16 -13.59
N GLY A 25 -12.21 -23.78 -13.00
CA GLY A 25 -12.52 -22.40 -12.66
C GLY A 25 -11.55 -21.79 -11.67
N LEU A 26 -11.17 -22.53 -10.64
CA LEU A 26 -10.19 -22.09 -9.64
C LEU A 26 -8.80 -21.91 -10.26
N MET A 27 -8.36 -22.84 -11.12
CA MET A 27 -7.12 -22.69 -11.88
C MET A 27 -7.12 -21.45 -12.79
N ALA A 28 -8.23 -21.24 -13.50
CA ALA A 28 -8.37 -20.07 -14.36
C ALA A 28 -8.21 -18.78 -13.58
N VAL A 29 -8.89 -18.64 -12.43
CA VAL A 29 -8.77 -17.44 -11.57
C VAL A 29 -7.33 -17.22 -11.13
N LEU A 30 -6.62 -18.26 -10.67
CA LEU A 30 -5.23 -18.15 -10.23
C LEU A 30 -4.28 -17.70 -11.36
N ILE A 31 -4.45 -18.26 -12.55
CA ILE A 31 -3.62 -17.93 -13.71
C ILE A 31 -3.90 -16.50 -14.19
N PHE A 32 -5.17 -16.16 -14.42
CA PHE A 32 -5.56 -14.85 -14.96
C PHE A 32 -5.31 -13.72 -13.95
N TYR A 33 -5.44 -13.96 -12.65
CA TYR A 33 -5.12 -12.97 -11.64
C TYR A 33 -3.63 -12.59 -11.68
N ASN A 34 -2.74 -13.58 -11.67
CA ASN A 34 -1.30 -13.32 -11.73
C ASN A 34 -0.88 -12.66 -13.05
N LEU A 35 -1.48 -13.06 -14.17
CA LEU A 35 -1.22 -12.43 -15.49
C LEU A 35 -1.66 -10.96 -15.47
N SER A 36 -2.86 -10.67 -14.99
CA SER A 36 -3.40 -9.30 -14.91
C SER A 36 -2.59 -8.41 -13.96
N SER A 37 -2.14 -8.95 -12.84
CA SER A 37 -1.26 -8.26 -11.89
C SER A 37 0.07 -7.87 -12.54
N ASN A 38 0.71 -8.79 -13.24
CA ASN A 38 1.96 -8.52 -13.96
C ASN A 38 1.80 -7.49 -15.08
N LEU A 39 0.74 -7.59 -15.88
CA LEU A 39 0.43 -6.62 -16.93
C LEU A 39 0.20 -5.21 -16.35
N LYS A 40 -0.49 -5.11 -15.23
CA LYS A 40 -0.69 -3.84 -14.53
C LYS A 40 0.62 -3.26 -14.01
N ASN A 41 1.51 -4.09 -13.46
CA ASN A 41 2.85 -3.66 -13.04
C ASN A 41 3.67 -3.11 -14.22
N ILE A 42 3.67 -3.80 -15.34
CA ILE A 42 4.35 -3.34 -16.57
C ILE A 42 3.77 -1.99 -17.02
N TYR A 43 2.44 -1.86 -17.02
CA TYR A 43 1.78 -0.59 -17.38
C TYR A 43 2.18 0.56 -16.44
N ILE A 44 2.20 0.33 -15.11
CA ILE A 44 2.61 1.34 -14.14
C ILE A 44 4.07 1.74 -14.36
N ASN A 45 4.97 0.77 -14.58
CA ASN A 45 6.39 1.02 -14.82
C ASN A 45 6.64 1.79 -16.11
N LEU A 46 5.86 1.54 -17.17
CA LEU A 46 5.94 2.28 -18.43
C LEU A 46 5.35 3.70 -18.31
N LYS A 47 4.32 3.88 -17.51
CA LYS A 47 3.68 5.18 -17.29
C LYS A 47 4.49 6.08 -16.35
N SER A 48 5.18 5.52 -15.35
CA SER A 48 5.93 6.24 -14.32
C SER A 48 6.91 7.28 -14.86
N PRO A 49 7.75 7.01 -15.88
CA PRO A 49 8.68 8.02 -16.41
C PRO A 49 8.02 9.13 -17.23
N HIS A 50 6.75 8.95 -17.66
CA HIS A 50 6.03 9.92 -18.47
C HIS A 50 5.04 10.77 -17.66
N THR A 51 4.83 10.47 -16.40
CA THR A 51 4.04 11.31 -15.49
C THR A 51 4.96 12.35 -14.86
N ILE A 52 4.71 13.63 -15.21
CA ILE A 52 5.53 14.81 -14.87
C ILE A 52 5.58 15.11 -13.36
N ASP A 53 4.87 14.38 -12.52
CA ASP A 53 4.80 14.61 -11.07
C ASP A 53 5.70 13.67 -10.25
N ASN A 54 7.03 13.79 -10.47
CA ASN A 54 8.03 13.23 -9.54
C ASN A 54 8.04 13.92 -8.15
N LYS A 55 7.17 14.91 -7.94
CA LYS A 55 7.09 15.67 -6.69
C LYS A 55 6.49 14.86 -5.54
N TYR A 56 5.52 13.99 -5.87
CA TYR A 56 4.75 13.27 -4.86
C TYR A 56 4.77 11.78 -5.17
N LEU A 57 5.26 11.00 -4.26
CA LEU A 57 5.28 9.54 -4.37
C LEU A 57 4.80 8.92 -3.06
N ALA A 58 3.86 8.00 -3.15
CA ALA A 58 3.52 7.18 -2.01
C ALA A 58 3.44 5.71 -2.42
N VAL A 59 4.07 4.84 -1.64
CA VAL A 59 4.19 3.42 -1.91
C VAL A 59 3.91 2.63 -0.64
N VAL A 60 3.10 1.61 -0.76
CA VAL A 60 2.88 0.62 0.30
C VAL A 60 3.80 -0.55 0.07
N THR A 61 4.61 -0.86 1.06
CA THR A 61 5.58 -1.96 1.03
C THR A 61 5.30 -2.94 2.17
N LYS A 62 6.05 -4.04 2.23
CA LYS A 62 6.04 -4.98 3.38
C LYS A 62 6.38 -4.29 4.71
N ASN A 63 7.15 -3.20 4.66
CA ASN A 63 7.63 -2.45 5.82
C ASN A 63 6.76 -1.22 6.13
N GLY A 64 5.56 -1.12 5.56
CA GLY A 64 4.62 -0.04 5.78
C GLY A 64 4.44 0.90 4.59
N LEU A 65 3.85 2.04 4.88
CA LEU A 65 3.61 3.13 3.94
C LEU A 65 4.84 4.04 3.89
N TRP A 66 5.28 4.36 2.68
CA TRP A 66 6.31 5.36 2.42
C TRP A 66 5.72 6.47 1.58
N ILE A 67 5.90 7.71 2.02
CA ILE A 67 5.46 8.90 1.29
C ILE A 67 6.67 9.81 1.08
N LYS A 68 6.88 10.25 -0.17
CA LYS A 68 7.72 11.39 -0.51
C LYS A 68 6.81 12.55 -0.87
N ASP A 69 6.96 13.66 -0.18
CA ASP A 69 6.20 14.89 -0.41
C ASP A 69 7.17 16.05 -0.58
N LEU A 70 6.79 17.07 -1.33
CA LEU A 70 7.54 18.32 -1.48
C LEU A 70 6.66 19.47 -1.00
N VAL A 71 7.00 20.02 0.15
CA VAL A 71 6.24 21.11 0.78
C VAL A 71 7.15 22.29 1.04
N GLU A 72 6.83 23.45 0.49
CA GLU A 72 7.58 24.71 0.74
C GLU A 72 9.09 24.55 0.53
N ASP A 73 9.53 24.00 -0.60
CA ASP A 73 10.94 23.72 -0.94
C ASP A 73 11.67 22.72 -0.03
N LYS A 74 10.94 21.95 0.77
CA LYS A 74 11.48 20.86 1.58
C LYS A 74 10.99 19.52 1.08
N THR A 75 11.90 18.57 0.97
CA THR A 75 11.55 17.19 0.70
C THR A 75 11.26 16.47 2.02
N LEU A 76 10.08 15.88 2.10
CA LEU A 76 9.62 15.08 3.24
C LEU A 76 9.64 13.62 2.85
N ILE A 77 10.27 12.80 3.67
CA ILE A 77 10.18 11.35 3.57
C ILE A 77 9.50 10.85 4.84
N ILE A 78 8.33 10.27 4.66
CA ILE A 78 7.46 9.81 5.73
C ILE A 78 7.37 8.29 5.64
N ASN A 79 7.68 7.62 6.72
CA ASN A 79 7.46 6.19 6.88
C ASN A 79 6.44 5.96 8.00
N SER A 80 5.50 5.03 7.78
CA SER A 80 4.51 4.63 8.76
C SER A 80 4.35 3.11 8.73
N SER A 81 4.36 2.47 9.89
CA SER A 81 4.23 1.01 9.97
C SER A 81 2.88 0.52 9.46
N LYS A 82 1.79 1.24 9.77
CA LYS A 82 0.44 0.88 9.35
C LYS A 82 -0.52 2.07 9.37
N ILE A 83 -1.65 1.88 8.68
CA ILE A 83 -2.78 2.80 8.70
C ILE A 83 -3.91 2.16 9.52
N ASN A 84 -4.49 2.93 10.41
CA ASN A 84 -5.67 2.54 11.16
C ASN A 84 -6.73 3.64 11.03
N LYS A 85 -7.74 3.41 10.18
CA LYS A 85 -8.72 4.44 9.80
C LYS A 85 -7.99 5.71 9.33
N ASN A 86 -8.27 6.85 9.92
CA ASN A 86 -7.68 8.15 9.59
C ASN A 86 -6.35 8.43 10.30
N PHE A 87 -5.70 7.38 10.82
CA PHE A 87 -4.46 7.54 11.57
C PHE A 87 -3.32 6.72 10.96
N LEU A 88 -2.15 7.34 10.85
CA LEU A 88 -0.88 6.65 10.66
C LEU A 88 -0.30 6.26 12.02
N ILE A 89 0.25 5.07 12.09
CA ILE A 89 0.77 4.49 13.35
C ILE A 89 2.26 4.19 13.20
N ASP A 90 3.03 4.46 14.27
CA ASP A 90 4.47 4.29 14.35
C ASP A 90 5.20 4.97 13.19
N ASN A 91 5.27 6.28 13.29
CA ASN A 91 5.69 7.14 12.20
C ASN A 91 7.10 7.66 12.40
N PHE A 92 7.81 7.78 11.29
CA PHE A 92 9.11 8.42 11.20
C PHE A 92 9.11 9.37 10.00
N ILE A 93 9.35 10.65 10.23
CA ILE A 93 9.39 11.69 9.20
C ILE A 93 10.79 12.30 9.19
N THR A 94 11.40 12.35 8.01
CA THR A 94 12.64 13.10 7.79
C THR A 94 12.38 14.27 6.86
N GLU A 95 12.71 15.46 7.29
CA GLU A 95 12.73 16.66 6.46
C GLU A 95 14.12 16.88 5.89
N PHE A 96 14.18 17.14 4.58
CA PHE A 96 15.40 17.52 3.86
C PHE A 96 15.27 18.92 3.27
N ASP A 97 16.37 19.63 3.19
CA ASP A 97 16.48 20.87 2.41
C ASP A 97 16.61 20.57 0.90
N ASN A 98 16.70 21.64 0.09
CA ASN A 98 16.88 21.53 -1.36
C ASN A 98 18.22 20.84 -1.78
N SER A 99 19.18 20.74 -0.89
CA SER A 99 20.45 20.05 -1.10
C SER A 99 20.43 18.60 -0.61
N PHE A 100 19.26 18.06 -0.27
CA PHE A 100 19.06 16.75 0.35
C PHE A 100 19.81 16.55 1.67
N LYS A 101 20.11 17.61 2.39
CA LYS A 101 20.63 17.53 3.75
C LYS A 101 19.48 17.43 4.73
N ALA A 102 19.54 16.46 5.65
CA ALA A 102 18.53 16.31 6.68
C ALA A 102 18.51 17.51 7.63
N ILE A 103 17.34 18.14 7.79
CA ILE A 103 17.10 19.29 8.67
C ILE A 103 16.68 18.80 10.06
N ARG A 104 15.73 17.85 10.12
CA ARG A 104 15.23 17.25 11.36
C ARG A 104 14.55 15.91 11.09
N ASN A 105 14.47 15.11 12.13
CA ASN A 105 13.66 13.89 12.16
C ASN A 105 12.53 14.06 13.17
N ILE A 106 11.35 13.53 12.85
CA ILE A 106 10.18 13.56 13.72
C ILE A 106 9.70 12.13 13.88
N GLN A 107 9.56 11.70 15.11
CA GLN A 107 9.01 10.39 15.47
C GLN A 107 7.70 10.57 16.23
N SER A 108 6.70 9.77 15.91
CA SER A 108 5.40 9.80 16.59
C SER A 108 4.73 8.43 16.52
N VAL A 109 4.01 8.10 17.59
CA VAL A 109 3.18 6.88 17.62
C VAL A 109 1.94 7.03 16.74
N LYS A 110 1.40 8.26 16.62
CA LYS A 110 0.10 8.49 15.96
C LYS A 110 0.06 9.83 15.23
N ILE A 111 -0.41 9.82 13.98
CA ILE A 111 -0.65 11.01 13.17
C ILE A 111 -2.08 10.97 12.64
N ASP A 112 -2.85 12.03 12.81
CA ASP A 112 -4.15 12.23 12.17
C ASP A 112 -3.95 12.78 10.75
N ILE A 113 -4.46 12.04 9.75
CA ILE A 113 -4.33 12.34 8.33
C ILE A 113 -5.67 12.68 7.67
N THR A 114 -6.68 13.00 8.46
CA THR A 114 -8.02 13.32 7.94
C THR A 114 -7.98 14.45 6.92
N ASN A 115 -7.16 15.47 7.17
CA ASN A 115 -6.99 16.63 6.32
C ASN A 115 -5.55 16.71 5.77
N LYS A 116 -5.30 17.63 4.85
CA LYS A 116 -3.95 17.95 4.36
C LYS A 116 -3.06 18.65 5.40
N GLU A 117 -3.62 19.13 6.48
CA GLU A 117 -2.89 19.58 7.67
C GLU A 117 -2.95 18.46 8.70
N TRP A 118 -1.87 17.69 8.78
CA TRP A 118 -1.76 16.56 9.69
C TRP A 118 -1.52 17.02 11.12
N VAL A 119 -2.07 16.29 12.08
CA VAL A 119 -1.79 16.50 13.49
C VAL A 119 -0.96 15.33 14.01
N ILE A 120 0.30 15.61 14.34
CA ILE A 120 1.25 14.63 14.87
C ILE A 120 1.15 14.67 16.39
N HIS A 121 0.65 13.59 16.99
CA HIS A 121 0.50 13.48 18.43
C HIS A 121 1.79 13.03 19.10
N ASN A 122 2.18 13.72 20.19
CA ASN A 122 3.39 13.45 20.97
C ASN A 122 4.64 13.33 20.07
N ALA A 123 4.85 14.34 19.22
CA ALA A 123 5.96 14.41 18.30
C ALA A 123 7.30 14.54 19.04
N LYS A 124 8.22 13.60 18.85
CA LYS A 124 9.62 13.73 19.25
C LYS A 124 10.42 14.24 18.07
N ILE A 125 10.97 15.44 18.20
CA ILE A 125 11.70 16.14 17.15
C ILE A 125 13.20 16.09 17.47
N TYR A 126 13.98 15.53 16.56
CA TYR A 126 15.43 15.43 16.64
C TYR A 126 16.06 16.44 15.68
N LYS A 127 16.70 17.45 16.23
CA LYS A 127 17.39 18.48 15.45
C LYS A 127 18.73 18.83 16.11
N GLU A 128 19.85 18.75 15.36
CA GLU A 128 21.18 19.18 15.79
C GLU A 128 21.55 18.69 17.21
N SER A 129 21.38 17.39 17.46
CA SER A 129 21.67 16.74 18.77
C SER A 129 20.72 17.17 19.92
N LYS A 130 19.67 17.96 19.63
CA LYS A 130 18.63 18.30 20.59
C LYS A 130 17.38 17.48 20.33
N ILE A 131 16.72 17.06 21.41
CA ILE A 131 15.44 16.36 21.35
C ILE A 131 14.42 17.27 22.00
N THR A 132 13.36 17.60 21.26
CA THR A 132 12.20 18.34 21.79
C THR A 132 10.94 17.49 21.60
N THR A 133 9.98 17.65 22.49
CA THR A 133 8.70 16.95 22.41
C THR A 133 7.59 17.99 22.31
N GLU A 134 6.70 17.82 21.33
CA GLU A 134 5.51 18.63 21.15
C GLU A 134 4.27 17.72 21.22
N GLU A 135 3.27 18.14 21.98
CA GLU A 135 2.06 17.33 22.20
C GLU A 135 1.23 17.19 20.92
N ASN A 136 1.07 18.28 20.16
CA ASN A 136 0.33 18.34 18.90
C ASN A 136 1.05 19.23 17.90
N LEU A 137 1.89 18.63 17.08
CA LEU A 137 2.60 19.33 16.01
C LEU A 137 1.72 19.32 14.73
N ARG A 138 1.40 20.51 14.22
CA ARG A 138 0.71 20.63 12.93
C ARG A 138 1.70 20.60 11.78
N PHE A 139 1.37 19.81 10.76
CA PHE A 139 2.25 19.50 9.67
C PHE A 139 1.53 19.53 8.33
N LYS A 140 1.86 20.48 7.46
CA LYS A 140 1.25 20.59 6.13
C LYS A 140 1.79 19.51 5.20
N THR A 141 0.93 18.95 4.37
CA THR A 141 1.26 17.92 3.37
C THR A 141 0.25 17.99 2.21
N HIS A 142 0.59 17.42 1.06
CA HIS A 142 -0.34 17.28 -0.06
C HIS A 142 -1.25 16.06 0.06
N PHE A 143 -0.97 15.17 1.01
CA PHE A 143 -1.71 13.94 1.24
C PHE A 143 -2.75 14.10 2.35
N ASN A 144 -3.93 13.53 2.12
CA ASN A 144 -4.96 13.30 3.12
C ASN A 144 -5.35 11.82 3.11
N TYR A 145 -6.25 11.42 4.00
CA TYR A 145 -6.73 10.03 4.07
C TYR A 145 -7.23 9.50 2.72
N GLU A 146 -8.04 10.27 1.99
CA GLU A 146 -8.60 9.87 0.69
C GLU A 146 -7.51 9.64 -0.35
N THR A 147 -6.53 10.55 -0.43
CA THR A 147 -5.40 10.43 -1.36
C THR A 147 -4.57 9.20 -1.04
N ILE A 148 -4.26 8.96 0.23
CA ILE A 148 -3.50 7.78 0.66
C ILE A 148 -4.32 6.52 0.37
N GLN A 149 -5.62 6.50 0.66
CA GLN A 149 -6.50 5.35 0.40
C GLN A 149 -6.56 5.02 -1.10
N SER A 150 -6.55 6.02 -1.99
CA SER A 150 -6.53 5.79 -3.43
C SER A 150 -5.28 5.05 -3.90
N LEU A 151 -4.16 5.19 -3.20
CA LEU A 151 -2.91 4.49 -3.50
C LEU A 151 -3.00 2.99 -3.17
N TYR A 152 -3.83 2.61 -2.20
CA TYR A 152 -4.14 1.20 -1.92
C TYR A 152 -4.94 0.54 -3.05
N SER A 153 -5.62 1.30 -3.90
CA SER A 153 -6.28 0.76 -5.10
C SER A 153 -5.28 0.12 -6.07
N ASN A 154 -4.00 0.48 -5.97
CA ASN A 154 -2.90 -0.15 -6.70
C ASN A 154 -2.48 -1.52 -6.13
N LEU A 155 -3.06 -1.96 -5.00
CA LEU A 155 -2.86 -3.32 -4.45
C LEU A 155 -3.25 -4.41 -5.45
N SER A 156 -4.12 -4.11 -6.42
CA SER A 156 -4.47 -5.03 -7.50
C SER A 156 -3.31 -5.32 -8.47
N SER A 157 -2.17 -4.62 -8.35
CA SER A 157 -0.93 -4.95 -9.06
C SER A 157 -0.05 -5.96 -8.31
N LEU A 158 -0.38 -6.27 -7.05
CA LEU A 158 0.34 -7.26 -6.26
C LEU A 158 -0.13 -8.68 -6.63
N SER A 159 0.80 -9.62 -6.65
CA SER A 159 0.49 -11.04 -6.78
C SER A 159 -0.27 -11.56 -5.55
N MET A 160 -0.94 -12.70 -5.67
CA MET A 160 -1.64 -13.31 -4.52
C MET A 160 -0.73 -13.60 -3.33
N LEU A 161 0.53 -13.99 -3.57
CA LEU A 161 1.50 -14.25 -2.51
C LEU A 161 1.89 -12.97 -1.78
N GLU A 162 2.13 -11.89 -2.50
CA GLU A 162 2.43 -10.58 -1.92
C GLU A 162 1.26 -10.03 -1.11
N LEU A 163 0.02 -10.21 -1.58
CA LEU A 163 -1.19 -9.82 -0.82
C LEU A 163 -1.32 -10.64 0.48
N TYR A 164 -1.01 -11.94 0.44
CA TYR A 164 -1.04 -12.79 1.62
C TYR A 164 0.01 -12.37 2.65
N GLU A 165 1.25 -12.08 2.22
CA GLU A 165 2.31 -11.57 3.09
C GLU A 165 1.95 -10.19 3.67
N LEU A 166 1.39 -9.30 2.85
CA LEU A 166 0.92 -7.99 3.30
C LEU A 166 -0.12 -8.14 4.42
N ARG A 167 -1.13 -9.00 4.24
CA ARG A 167 -2.15 -9.28 5.26
C ARG A 167 -1.55 -9.78 6.58
N LYS A 168 -0.49 -10.60 6.53
CA LYS A 168 0.18 -11.14 7.73
C LYS A 168 0.85 -10.03 8.54
N ASN A 169 1.40 -9.02 7.87
CA ASN A 169 2.12 -7.91 8.52
C ASN A 169 1.18 -6.82 9.08
N TYR A 170 -0.11 -6.83 8.70
CA TYR A 170 -1.12 -5.85 9.17
C TYR A 170 -2.11 -6.41 10.21
N LYS A 171 -1.88 -7.62 10.70
CA LYS A 171 -2.55 -8.18 11.89
C LYS A 171 -1.73 -7.94 13.15
#